data_8249cc431f25440f39210578c5f0e8c4
#
_entry.id   8249cc431f25440f39210578c5f0e8c4
#
_cell.length_a   1.000
_cell.length_b   1.000
_cell.length_c   1.000
_cell.angle_alpha   90.00
_cell.angle_beta   90.00
_cell.angle_gamma   90.00
#
_symmetry.space_group_name_H-M   'P 1'
#
loop_
_entity.id
_entity.type
_entity.pdbx_description
1 polymer ?
#
loop_
_entity_poly.entity_id
_entity_poly.type
_entity_poly.pdbx_seq_one_letter_code
_entity_poly.pdbx_strand_id
1 'polypeptide(L)'
;MTQQINLERIILVTGATGNQGGAVARHLLQHGNFKVRAFVRDPNKPAAQALQQAGAELVVGEFSDRASLEGALQGAYGVFSVQNFQDGMETEIRQGKAVADAAKAASIQHFVYSSVGSAERKTGIPHFDSKFQVEEYIRAIELPYTIMRPVFFFYNYKAMRPMVENGTLPQPLSPKTKLQQLSEEDYGEMVAEVFERPGDFLNREQEVASVDMTMTEIAAVFSRVFGKNVEYQQIPFEAFEQQAGEEVTIMYRWFENVGYAADLAQLKRDFPEPTDFESYLRNRDWA
;
A
#
# COMPACT_ATOMS: atom_id res chain seq x y z
N MET A 1 -6.09 -31.62 6.18
CA MET A 1 -7.50 -31.33 5.86
C MET A 1 -7.48 -30.38 4.67
N THR A 2 -7.89 -30.83 3.49
CA THR A 2 -8.01 -30.00 2.29
C THR A 2 -9.08 -28.94 2.55
N GLN A 3 -8.70 -27.67 2.68
CA GLN A 3 -9.64 -26.57 2.70
C GLN A 3 -10.45 -26.65 1.40
N GLN A 4 -11.75 -26.81 1.52
CA GLN A 4 -12.66 -26.67 0.39
C GLN A 4 -12.55 -25.23 -0.12
N ILE A 5 -12.01 -25.06 -1.32
CA ILE A 5 -11.91 -23.74 -2.00
C ILE A 5 -13.34 -23.23 -2.17
N ASN A 6 -13.69 -22.18 -1.41
CA ASN A 6 -15.01 -21.57 -1.49
C ASN A 6 -14.98 -20.42 -2.51
N LEU A 7 -14.99 -20.76 -3.79
CA LEU A 7 -15.01 -19.82 -4.93
C LEU A 7 -16.23 -18.87 -4.95
N GLU A 8 -17.12 -18.92 -3.97
CA GLU A 8 -18.28 -18.03 -3.89
C GLU A 8 -17.98 -16.72 -3.14
N ARG A 9 -16.87 -16.65 -2.37
CA ARG A 9 -16.53 -15.45 -1.63
C ARG A 9 -15.94 -14.38 -2.55
N ILE A 10 -16.59 -13.22 -2.60
CA ILE A 10 -16.17 -12.08 -3.41
C ILE A 10 -15.38 -11.10 -2.53
N ILE A 11 -14.22 -10.66 -3.01
CA ILE A 11 -13.46 -9.55 -2.44
C ILE A 11 -13.60 -8.34 -3.36
N LEU A 12 -14.17 -7.25 -2.84
CA LEU A 12 -14.14 -5.95 -3.51
C LEU A 12 -12.76 -5.32 -3.28
N VAL A 13 -12.12 -4.90 -4.35
CA VAL A 13 -10.82 -4.21 -4.30
C VAL A 13 -11.01 -2.78 -4.79
N THR A 14 -10.86 -1.80 -3.89
CA THR A 14 -10.80 -0.39 -4.26
C THR A 14 -9.40 0.01 -4.70
N GLY A 15 -9.27 1.10 -5.46
CA GLY A 15 -7.97 1.49 -6.01
C GLY A 15 -7.34 0.42 -6.93
N ALA A 16 -8.15 -0.47 -7.50
CA ALA A 16 -7.71 -1.67 -8.23
C ALA A 16 -6.82 -1.38 -9.46
N THR A 17 -6.87 -0.17 -10.03
CA THR A 17 -6.00 0.26 -11.14
C THR A 17 -4.73 0.98 -10.68
N GLY A 18 -4.52 1.12 -9.37
CA GLY A 18 -3.33 1.72 -8.76
C GLY A 18 -2.29 0.68 -8.33
N ASN A 19 -1.18 1.17 -7.76
CA ASN A 19 -0.07 0.30 -7.35
C ASN A 19 -0.50 -0.73 -6.29
N GLN A 20 -1.08 -0.29 -5.18
CA GLN A 20 -1.48 -1.17 -4.07
C GLN A 20 -2.67 -2.05 -4.43
N GLY A 21 -3.81 -1.45 -4.77
CA GLY A 21 -5.03 -2.21 -5.10
C GLY A 21 -4.86 -3.11 -6.32
N GLY A 22 -4.04 -2.70 -7.29
CA GLY A 22 -3.70 -3.52 -8.45
C GLY A 22 -2.90 -4.77 -8.07
N ALA A 23 -1.91 -4.63 -7.19
CA ALA A 23 -1.15 -5.77 -6.66
C ALA A 23 -2.07 -6.72 -5.88
N VAL A 24 -2.90 -6.20 -4.96
CA VAL A 24 -3.88 -7.00 -4.21
C VAL A 24 -4.80 -7.77 -5.15
N ALA A 25 -5.36 -7.10 -6.17
CA ALA A 25 -6.26 -7.75 -7.12
C ALA A 25 -5.56 -8.89 -7.89
N ARG A 26 -4.30 -8.68 -8.32
CA ARG A 26 -3.52 -9.70 -9.04
C ARG A 26 -3.24 -10.92 -8.15
N HIS A 27 -2.77 -10.71 -6.92
CA HIS A 27 -2.47 -11.82 -6.00
C HIS A 27 -3.72 -12.61 -5.61
N LEU A 28 -4.83 -11.94 -5.31
CA LEU A 28 -6.12 -12.62 -5.08
C LEU A 28 -6.58 -13.48 -6.27
N LEU A 29 -6.38 -12.98 -7.50
CA LEU A 29 -6.68 -13.73 -8.73
C LEU A 29 -5.73 -14.91 -8.92
N GLN A 30 -4.43 -14.75 -8.65
CA GLN A 30 -3.43 -15.81 -8.76
C GLN A 30 -3.66 -16.94 -7.76
N HIS A 31 -4.01 -16.61 -6.52
CA HIS A 31 -4.35 -17.61 -5.49
C HIS A 31 -5.63 -18.38 -5.84
N GLY A 32 -6.58 -17.74 -6.53
CA GLY A 32 -7.78 -18.40 -7.00
C GLY A 32 -8.78 -18.81 -5.93
N ASN A 33 -8.61 -18.38 -4.68
CA ASN A 33 -9.47 -18.73 -3.54
C ASN A 33 -10.67 -17.80 -3.37
N PHE A 34 -10.70 -16.68 -4.13
CA PHE A 34 -11.75 -15.66 -4.11
C PHE A 34 -12.11 -15.23 -5.52
N LYS A 35 -13.36 -14.77 -5.70
CA LYS A 35 -13.72 -13.93 -6.85
C LYS A 35 -13.30 -12.50 -6.54
N VAL A 36 -12.67 -11.85 -7.51
CA VAL A 36 -12.21 -10.46 -7.36
C VAL A 36 -13.18 -9.54 -8.08
N ARG A 37 -13.71 -8.56 -7.36
CA ARG A 37 -14.48 -7.45 -7.92
C ARG A 37 -13.64 -6.19 -7.83
N ALA A 38 -13.24 -5.65 -8.98
CA ALA A 38 -12.40 -4.46 -9.08
C ALA A 38 -13.28 -3.20 -9.18
N PHE A 39 -13.24 -2.32 -8.18
CA PHE A 39 -13.94 -1.04 -8.18
C PHE A 39 -13.13 -0.01 -8.95
N VAL A 40 -13.65 0.46 -10.09
CA VAL A 40 -12.91 1.31 -11.02
C VAL A 40 -13.76 2.51 -11.46
N ARG A 41 -13.11 3.66 -11.70
CA ARG A 41 -13.78 4.85 -12.25
C ARG A 41 -13.99 4.75 -13.77
N ASP A 42 -13.03 4.14 -14.46
CA ASP A 42 -13.04 4.00 -15.91
C ASP A 42 -12.64 2.56 -16.29
N PRO A 43 -13.59 1.75 -16.78
CA PRO A 43 -13.34 0.36 -17.16
C PRO A 43 -12.50 0.22 -18.43
N ASN A 44 -12.32 1.30 -19.22
CA ASN A 44 -11.56 1.27 -20.46
C ASN A 44 -10.06 1.49 -20.28
N LYS A 45 -9.62 1.83 -19.07
CA LYS A 45 -8.18 1.99 -18.80
C LYS A 45 -7.44 0.66 -18.97
N PRO A 46 -6.22 0.66 -19.53
CA PRO A 46 -5.45 -0.57 -19.74
C PRO A 46 -5.32 -1.45 -18.49
N ALA A 47 -5.11 -0.83 -17.33
CA ALA A 47 -5.00 -1.56 -16.06
C ALA A 47 -6.33 -2.25 -15.66
N ALA A 48 -7.49 -1.63 -15.90
CA ALA A 48 -8.80 -2.24 -15.65
C ALA A 48 -9.06 -3.41 -16.62
N GLN A 49 -8.76 -3.23 -17.90
CA GLN A 49 -8.89 -4.27 -18.92
C GLN A 49 -7.98 -5.47 -18.64
N ALA A 50 -6.76 -5.23 -18.17
CA ALA A 50 -5.84 -6.31 -17.76
C ALA A 50 -6.41 -7.13 -16.59
N LEU A 51 -7.01 -6.48 -15.58
CA LEU A 51 -7.67 -7.18 -14.48
C LEU A 51 -8.88 -7.99 -14.95
N GLN A 52 -9.69 -7.43 -15.86
CA GLN A 52 -10.83 -8.16 -16.44
C GLN A 52 -10.38 -9.40 -17.21
N GLN A 53 -9.32 -9.28 -18.02
CA GLN A 53 -8.74 -10.41 -18.76
C GLN A 53 -8.18 -11.47 -17.82
N ALA A 54 -7.67 -11.06 -16.65
CA ALA A 54 -7.21 -11.96 -15.58
C ALA A 54 -8.35 -12.60 -14.77
N GLY A 55 -9.63 -12.25 -15.03
CA GLY A 55 -10.80 -12.86 -14.41
C GLY A 55 -11.51 -12.00 -13.36
N ALA A 56 -11.12 -10.73 -13.16
CA ALA A 56 -11.84 -9.84 -12.25
C ALA A 56 -13.16 -9.36 -12.86
N GLU A 57 -14.21 -9.25 -12.03
CA GLU A 57 -15.43 -8.50 -12.35
C GLU A 57 -15.12 -7.00 -12.19
N LEU A 58 -15.35 -6.21 -13.25
CA LEU A 58 -15.25 -4.75 -13.15
C LEU A 58 -16.58 -4.16 -12.70
N VAL A 59 -16.54 -3.33 -11.64
CA VAL A 59 -17.68 -2.53 -11.18
C VAL A 59 -17.30 -1.06 -11.27
N VAL A 60 -18.11 -0.30 -12.04
CA VAL A 60 -17.86 1.14 -12.22
C VAL A 60 -18.53 1.92 -11.10
N GLY A 61 -17.79 2.84 -10.48
CA GLY A 61 -18.31 3.71 -9.45
C GLY A 61 -17.29 4.70 -8.91
N GLU A 62 -17.75 5.53 -8.00
CA GLU A 62 -16.95 6.56 -7.32
C GLU A 62 -17.18 6.53 -5.81
N PHE A 63 -16.18 6.90 -5.03
CA PHE A 63 -16.30 6.95 -3.56
C PHE A 63 -17.31 7.98 -3.05
N SER A 64 -17.64 9.00 -3.86
CA SER A 64 -18.66 10.01 -3.57
C SER A 64 -20.08 9.54 -3.87
N ASP A 65 -20.24 8.47 -4.65
CA ASP A 65 -21.53 7.88 -4.98
C ASP A 65 -21.82 6.67 -4.08
N ARG A 66 -22.65 6.93 -3.07
CA ARG A 66 -23.08 5.92 -2.10
C ARG A 66 -23.76 4.72 -2.77
N ALA A 67 -24.60 4.95 -3.77
CA ALA A 67 -25.34 3.89 -4.45
C ALA A 67 -24.37 2.96 -5.22
N SER A 68 -23.34 3.52 -5.85
CA SER A 68 -22.30 2.72 -6.52
C SER A 68 -21.50 1.87 -5.54
N LEU A 69 -21.16 2.39 -4.35
CA LEU A 69 -20.49 1.63 -3.29
C LEU A 69 -21.36 0.50 -2.75
N GLU A 70 -22.63 0.77 -2.43
CA GLU A 70 -23.58 -0.23 -1.94
C GLU A 70 -23.79 -1.34 -2.98
N GLY A 71 -23.94 -0.98 -4.26
CA GLY A 71 -24.04 -1.95 -5.36
C GLY A 71 -22.79 -2.80 -5.51
N ALA A 72 -21.60 -2.17 -5.42
CA ALA A 72 -20.33 -2.87 -5.53
C ALA A 72 -20.09 -3.88 -4.38
N LEU A 73 -20.59 -3.58 -3.20
CA LEU A 73 -20.46 -4.42 -2.00
C LEU A 73 -21.56 -5.50 -1.87
N GLN A 74 -22.58 -5.47 -2.73
CA GLN A 74 -23.64 -6.46 -2.65
C GLN A 74 -23.10 -7.89 -2.81
N GLY A 75 -23.34 -8.72 -1.79
CA GLY A 75 -22.90 -10.11 -1.75
C GLY A 75 -21.38 -10.30 -1.59
N ALA A 76 -20.61 -9.25 -1.34
CA ALA A 76 -19.20 -9.37 -1.08
C ALA A 76 -18.95 -9.97 0.33
N TYR A 77 -17.92 -10.82 0.42
CA TYR A 77 -17.41 -11.35 1.67
C TYR A 77 -16.50 -10.34 2.37
N GLY A 78 -15.64 -9.70 1.60
CA GLY A 78 -14.67 -8.76 2.12
C GLY A 78 -14.38 -7.61 1.17
N VAL A 79 -13.66 -6.61 1.68
CA VAL A 79 -13.23 -5.45 0.90
C VAL A 79 -11.81 -5.06 1.27
N PHE A 80 -10.97 -4.81 0.26
CA PHE A 80 -9.73 -4.08 0.39
C PHE A 80 -10.00 -2.60 0.11
N SER A 81 -9.75 -1.74 1.09
CA SER A 81 -10.04 -0.31 1.04
C SER A 81 -8.75 0.50 1.07
N VAL A 82 -8.50 1.26 0.01
CA VAL A 82 -7.41 2.24 -0.09
C VAL A 82 -7.91 3.50 -0.78
N GLN A 83 -7.53 4.67 -0.25
CA GLN A 83 -7.83 5.98 -0.79
C GLN A 83 -6.56 6.70 -1.19
N ASN A 84 -6.71 7.72 -2.04
CA ASN A 84 -5.61 8.56 -2.48
C ASN A 84 -5.59 9.88 -1.69
N PHE A 85 -4.45 10.21 -1.08
CA PHE A 85 -4.27 11.46 -0.34
C PHE A 85 -4.06 12.70 -1.24
N GLN A 86 -3.79 12.51 -2.53
CA GLN A 86 -3.53 13.62 -3.47
C GLN A 86 -4.71 14.59 -3.60
N ASP A 87 -5.92 14.12 -3.31
CA ASP A 87 -7.13 14.96 -3.30
C ASP A 87 -7.33 15.69 -1.96
N GLY A 88 -6.36 15.63 -1.07
CA GLY A 88 -6.29 16.25 0.23
C GLY A 88 -6.88 15.40 1.36
N MET A 89 -6.44 15.73 2.59
CA MET A 89 -6.76 15.01 3.82
C MET A 89 -8.27 14.83 4.06
N GLU A 90 -9.06 15.90 3.92
CA GLU A 90 -10.51 15.83 4.15
C GLU A 90 -11.23 14.89 3.17
N THR A 91 -10.77 14.89 1.91
CA THR A 91 -11.33 14.00 0.88
C THR A 91 -10.98 12.55 1.18
N GLU A 92 -9.73 12.27 1.56
CA GLU A 92 -9.30 10.92 1.94
C GLU A 92 -10.12 10.38 3.11
N ILE A 93 -10.29 11.17 4.18
CA ILE A 93 -11.10 10.80 5.35
C ILE A 93 -12.55 10.52 4.95
N ARG A 94 -13.16 11.42 4.18
CA ARG A 94 -14.56 11.25 3.72
C ARG A 94 -14.72 9.99 2.89
N GLN A 95 -13.82 9.73 1.95
CA GLN A 95 -13.86 8.54 1.09
C GLN A 95 -13.65 7.25 1.90
N GLY A 96 -12.69 7.22 2.82
CA GLY A 96 -12.43 6.07 3.68
C GLY A 96 -13.64 5.72 4.55
N LYS A 97 -14.26 6.73 5.17
CA LYS A 97 -15.50 6.57 5.95
C LYS A 97 -16.66 6.09 5.09
N ALA A 98 -16.82 6.62 3.88
CA ALA A 98 -17.90 6.20 2.98
C ALA A 98 -17.80 4.72 2.60
N VAL A 99 -16.58 4.20 2.32
CA VAL A 99 -16.38 2.77 2.07
C VAL A 99 -16.68 1.95 3.33
N ALA A 100 -16.24 2.41 4.51
CA ALA A 100 -16.50 1.74 5.78
C ALA A 100 -17.99 1.66 6.11
N ASP A 101 -18.75 2.75 5.90
CA ASP A 101 -20.20 2.80 6.10
C ASP A 101 -20.93 1.82 5.16
N ALA A 102 -20.56 1.82 3.88
CA ALA A 102 -21.14 0.91 2.90
C ALA A 102 -20.81 -0.56 3.22
N ALA A 103 -19.58 -0.83 3.68
CA ALA A 103 -19.16 -2.15 4.14
C ALA A 103 -19.96 -2.62 5.37
N LYS A 104 -20.21 -1.72 6.34
CA LYS A 104 -21.04 -2.01 7.52
C LYS A 104 -22.48 -2.33 7.10
N ALA A 105 -23.07 -1.53 6.22
CA ALA A 105 -24.42 -1.74 5.70
C ALA A 105 -24.56 -3.08 4.94
N ALA A 106 -23.51 -3.48 4.19
CA ALA A 106 -23.45 -4.75 3.47
C ALA A 106 -23.12 -5.96 4.37
N SER A 107 -22.88 -5.76 5.67
CA SER A 107 -22.50 -6.82 6.64
C SER A 107 -21.25 -7.59 6.19
N ILE A 108 -20.24 -6.88 5.69
CA ILE A 108 -18.95 -7.46 5.26
C ILE A 108 -18.29 -8.22 6.42
N GLN A 109 -17.74 -9.38 6.13
CA GLN A 109 -17.11 -10.25 7.13
C GLN A 109 -15.62 -9.97 7.34
N HIS A 110 -14.96 -9.28 6.41
CA HIS A 110 -13.56 -8.90 6.55
C HIS A 110 -13.25 -7.59 5.78
N PHE A 111 -12.99 -6.53 6.52
CA PHE A 111 -12.61 -5.21 6.00
C PHE A 111 -11.09 -5.02 6.15
N VAL A 112 -10.33 -5.07 5.05
CA VAL A 112 -8.89 -4.81 5.06
C VAL A 112 -8.64 -3.37 4.63
N TYR A 113 -8.13 -2.56 5.54
CA TYR A 113 -7.83 -1.15 5.30
C TYR A 113 -6.33 -0.93 5.08
N SER A 114 -5.97 -0.29 3.98
CA SER A 114 -4.61 0.16 3.72
C SER A 114 -4.37 1.53 4.33
N SER A 115 -3.76 1.52 5.51
CA SER A 115 -3.30 2.70 6.23
C SER A 115 -1.86 3.07 5.85
N VAL A 116 -1.05 3.47 6.82
CA VAL A 116 0.38 3.77 6.70
C VAL A 116 1.12 3.42 8.00
N GLY A 117 2.38 3.01 7.90
CA GLY A 117 3.23 2.74 9.05
C GLY A 117 3.25 3.90 10.03
N SER A 118 3.15 3.58 11.32
CA SER A 118 3.21 4.55 12.41
C SER A 118 2.08 5.59 12.43
N ALA A 119 0.96 5.37 11.76
CA ALA A 119 -0.18 6.30 11.74
C ALA A 119 -0.68 6.65 13.15
N GLU A 120 -0.64 5.69 14.09
CA GLU A 120 -1.10 5.85 15.48
C GLU A 120 -0.21 6.76 16.33
N ARG A 121 0.97 7.14 15.84
CA ARG A 121 1.98 7.87 16.63
C ARG A 121 1.79 9.39 16.62
N LYS A 122 0.69 9.90 16.05
CA LYS A 122 0.43 11.35 15.94
C LYS A 122 1.61 12.08 15.31
N THR A 123 1.94 11.68 14.11
CA THR A 123 3.17 12.10 13.44
C THR A 123 3.18 13.57 13.04
N GLY A 124 2.01 14.19 12.91
CA GLY A 124 1.84 15.54 12.35
C GLY A 124 2.02 15.58 10.83
N ILE A 125 2.09 14.41 10.19
CA ILE A 125 2.13 14.29 8.72
C ILE A 125 0.70 14.17 8.23
N PRO A 126 0.18 15.12 7.42
CA PRO A 126 -1.25 15.18 7.08
C PRO A 126 -1.83 13.88 6.54
N HIS A 127 -1.15 13.21 5.60
CA HIS A 127 -1.63 11.95 5.03
C HIS A 127 -1.43 10.71 5.94
N PHE A 128 -0.66 10.79 7.04
CA PHE A 128 -0.64 9.76 8.09
C PHE A 128 -1.82 9.97 9.03
N ASP A 129 -2.03 11.22 9.41
CA ASP A 129 -3.09 11.60 10.34
C ASP A 129 -4.50 11.40 9.73
N SER A 130 -4.67 11.62 8.40
CA SER A 130 -5.93 11.31 7.71
C SER A 130 -6.26 9.83 7.76
N LYS A 131 -5.27 8.98 7.50
CA LYS A 131 -5.44 7.53 7.55
C LYS A 131 -5.76 7.05 8.96
N PHE A 132 -5.08 7.60 9.98
CA PHE A 132 -5.39 7.27 11.37
C PHE A 132 -6.83 7.62 11.77
N GLN A 133 -7.36 8.76 11.31
CA GLN A 133 -8.76 9.11 11.52
C GLN A 133 -9.75 8.11 10.88
N VAL A 134 -9.39 7.52 9.74
CA VAL A 134 -10.18 6.44 9.13
C VAL A 134 -10.07 5.16 9.96
N GLU A 135 -8.88 4.82 10.47
CA GLU A 135 -8.71 3.67 11.38
C GLU A 135 -9.57 3.80 12.63
N GLU A 136 -9.55 4.99 13.28
CA GLU A 136 -10.39 5.26 14.46
C GLU A 136 -11.88 5.08 14.14
N TYR A 137 -12.30 5.53 12.96
CA TYR A 137 -13.67 5.37 12.51
C TYR A 137 -14.06 3.91 12.28
N ILE A 138 -13.21 3.13 11.61
CA ILE A 138 -13.41 1.68 11.38
C ILE A 138 -13.63 0.95 12.70
N ARG A 139 -12.80 1.26 13.71
CA ARG A 139 -12.93 0.71 15.07
C ARG A 139 -14.25 1.14 15.74
N ALA A 140 -14.57 2.44 15.65
CA ALA A 140 -15.76 3.01 16.30
C ALA A 140 -17.07 2.44 15.76
N ILE A 141 -17.14 2.06 14.49
CA ILE A 141 -18.32 1.42 13.90
C ILE A 141 -18.29 -0.11 14.00
N GLU A 142 -17.30 -0.67 14.69
CA GLU A 142 -17.19 -2.12 14.95
C GLU A 142 -17.24 -2.98 13.69
N LEU A 143 -16.49 -2.61 12.66
CA LEU A 143 -16.28 -3.48 11.50
C LEU A 143 -15.37 -4.66 11.88
N PRO A 144 -15.55 -5.87 11.31
CA PRO A 144 -14.56 -6.94 11.39
C PRO A 144 -13.36 -6.57 10.49
N TYR A 145 -12.32 -6.00 11.06
CA TYR A 145 -11.25 -5.35 10.30
C TYR A 145 -9.89 -6.06 10.40
N THR A 146 -9.03 -5.77 9.44
CA THR A 146 -7.57 -5.80 9.55
C THR A 146 -7.02 -4.48 9.03
N ILE A 147 -6.20 -3.78 9.82
CA ILE A 147 -5.52 -2.56 9.40
C ILE A 147 -4.11 -2.92 8.98
N MET A 148 -3.81 -2.76 7.70
CA MET A 148 -2.48 -2.96 7.14
C MET A 148 -1.79 -1.60 7.04
N ARG A 149 -0.62 -1.46 7.67
CA ARG A 149 0.16 -0.22 7.70
C ARG A 149 1.47 -0.40 6.92
N PRO A 150 1.42 -0.28 5.58
CA PRO A 150 2.64 -0.34 4.78
C PRO A 150 3.57 0.85 5.09
N VAL A 151 4.87 0.60 5.02
CA VAL A 151 5.92 1.61 5.12
C VAL A 151 6.24 2.21 3.73
N PHE A 152 7.42 2.79 3.54
CA PHE A 152 7.83 3.38 2.28
C PHE A 152 7.90 2.35 1.15
N PHE A 153 7.20 2.60 0.03
CA PHE A 153 7.20 1.68 -1.11
C PHE A 153 8.40 1.87 -2.04
N PHE A 154 8.96 0.78 -2.55
CA PHE A 154 10.05 0.80 -3.53
C PHE A 154 9.71 1.60 -4.79
N TYR A 155 8.45 1.57 -5.25
CA TYR A 155 8.05 2.32 -6.44
C TYR A 155 8.23 3.85 -6.31
N ASN A 156 8.34 4.38 -5.10
CA ASN A 156 8.56 5.81 -4.88
C ASN A 156 9.90 6.28 -5.49
N TYR A 157 10.89 5.40 -5.60
CA TYR A 157 12.15 5.72 -6.27
C TYR A 157 12.01 5.96 -7.77
N LYS A 158 10.88 5.57 -8.39
CA LYS A 158 10.63 5.81 -9.82
C LYS A 158 10.75 7.29 -10.19
N ALA A 159 10.34 8.19 -9.31
CA ALA A 159 10.49 9.63 -9.50
C ALA A 159 11.97 10.07 -9.59
N MET A 160 12.88 9.31 -9.00
CA MET A 160 14.31 9.61 -8.95
C MET A 160 15.11 8.92 -10.06
N ARG A 161 14.48 8.10 -10.88
CA ARG A 161 15.12 7.34 -11.94
C ARG A 161 16.06 8.18 -12.81
N PRO A 162 15.70 9.37 -13.31
CA PRO A 162 16.61 10.18 -14.13
C PRO A 162 17.89 10.59 -13.40
N MET A 163 17.82 10.84 -12.08
CA MET A 163 18.99 11.20 -11.26
C MET A 163 19.87 9.99 -11.00
N VAL A 164 19.28 8.84 -10.71
CA VAL A 164 19.98 7.56 -10.54
C VAL A 164 20.66 7.15 -11.85
N GLU A 165 20.00 7.31 -12.99
CA GLU A 165 20.57 7.10 -14.32
C GLU A 165 21.73 8.08 -14.61
N ASN A 166 21.79 9.24 -13.98
CA ASN A 166 22.93 10.17 -14.04
C ASN A 166 24.01 9.91 -12.98
N GLY A 167 23.86 8.85 -12.17
CA GLY A 167 24.86 8.42 -11.18
C GLY A 167 24.73 9.07 -9.80
N THR A 168 23.56 9.66 -9.46
CA THR A 168 23.35 10.29 -8.15
C THR A 168 21.99 9.89 -7.57
N LEU A 169 21.93 9.69 -6.23
CA LEU A 169 20.70 9.54 -5.46
C LEU A 169 20.60 10.70 -4.45
N PRO A 170 19.97 11.83 -4.82
CA PRO A 170 19.84 12.97 -3.93
C PRO A 170 18.65 12.77 -2.99
N GLN A 171 18.88 12.84 -1.66
CA GLN A 171 17.87 12.74 -0.61
C GLN A 171 18.27 13.60 0.59
N PRO A 172 17.31 14.10 1.40
CA PRO A 172 17.64 14.94 2.54
C PRO A 172 18.09 14.14 3.79
N LEU A 173 17.86 12.83 3.83
CA LEU A 173 18.20 11.97 4.96
C LEU A 173 19.72 11.84 5.11
N SER A 174 20.21 11.60 6.34
CA SER A 174 21.62 11.31 6.52
C SER A 174 22.01 9.98 5.85
N PRO A 175 23.27 9.80 5.42
CA PRO A 175 23.70 8.56 4.76
C PRO A 175 23.46 7.29 5.57
N LYS A 176 23.40 7.43 6.90
CA LYS A 176 23.23 6.32 7.86
C LYS A 176 21.79 6.14 8.32
N THR A 177 20.89 7.05 7.98
CA THR A 177 19.48 6.93 8.35
C THR A 177 18.89 5.72 7.67
N LYS A 178 18.26 4.87 8.46
CA LYS A 178 17.57 3.68 8.00
C LYS A 178 16.14 4.01 7.62
N LEU A 179 15.70 3.44 6.52
CA LEU A 179 14.33 3.54 6.05
C LEU A 179 13.79 2.15 5.76
N GLN A 180 12.73 1.78 6.47
CA GLN A 180 12.02 0.54 6.20
C GLN A 180 11.20 0.68 4.92
N GLN A 181 11.22 -0.35 4.09
CA GLN A 181 10.65 -0.31 2.75
C GLN A 181 10.05 -1.66 2.37
N LEU A 182 9.15 -1.66 1.36
CA LEU A 182 8.59 -2.88 0.79
C LEU A 182 8.16 -2.67 -0.67
N SER A 183 7.98 -3.79 -1.41
CA SER A 183 7.37 -3.74 -2.74
C SER A 183 5.84 -3.72 -2.64
N GLU A 184 5.19 -3.14 -3.64
CA GLU A 184 3.74 -3.20 -3.77
C GLU A 184 3.24 -4.62 -4.07
N GLU A 185 4.06 -5.46 -4.70
CA GLU A 185 3.70 -6.87 -4.97
C GLU A 185 3.72 -7.68 -3.67
N ASP A 186 4.77 -7.55 -2.84
CA ASP A 186 4.79 -8.22 -1.53
C ASP A 186 3.63 -7.76 -0.65
N TYR A 187 3.30 -6.45 -0.72
CA TYR A 187 2.13 -5.93 -0.03
C TYR A 187 0.83 -6.58 -0.52
N GLY A 188 0.69 -6.74 -1.85
CA GLY A 188 -0.46 -7.42 -2.45
C GLY A 188 -0.58 -8.87 -1.99
N GLU A 189 0.54 -9.59 -1.94
CA GLU A 189 0.63 -10.97 -1.43
C GLU A 189 0.22 -11.03 0.04
N MET A 190 0.80 -10.16 0.89
CA MET A 190 0.45 -10.10 2.31
C MET A 190 -1.05 -9.86 2.54
N VAL A 191 -1.67 -8.98 1.73
CA VAL A 191 -3.11 -8.73 1.82
C VAL A 191 -3.93 -9.95 1.36
N ALA A 192 -3.50 -10.67 0.33
CA ALA A 192 -4.17 -11.91 -0.09
C ALA A 192 -4.12 -12.96 1.03
N GLU A 193 -2.97 -13.17 1.66
CA GLU A 193 -2.79 -14.04 2.84
C GLU A 193 -3.70 -13.62 4.01
N VAL A 194 -3.85 -12.31 4.27
CA VAL A 194 -4.75 -11.79 5.30
C VAL A 194 -6.19 -12.22 5.05
N PHE A 195 -6.68 -12.17 3.82
CA PHE A 195 -8.02 -12.65 3.48
C PHE A 195 -8.17 -14.18 3.60
N GLU A 196 -7.11 -14.93 3.33
CA GLU A 196 -7.12 -16.39 3.42
C GLU A 196 -7.06 -16.90 4.85
N ARG A 197 -6.44 -16.14 5.74
CA ARG A 197 -6.20 -16.49 7.14
C ARG A 197 -6.92 -15.55 8.12
N PRO A 198 -8.25 -15.34 7.99
CA PRO A 198 -8.98 -14.40 8.84
C PRO A 198 -8.85 -14.72 10.34
N GLY A 199 -8.69 -16.00 10.71
CA GLY A 199 -8.47 -16.38 12.09
C GLY A 199 -7.21 -15.81 12.72
N ASP A 200 -6.18 -15.51 11.90
CA ASP A 200 -4.92 -14.96 12.35
C ASP A 200 -4.92 -13.43 12.36
N PHE A 201 -5.75 -12.80 11.51
CA PHE A 201 -5.63 -11.36 11.22
C PHE A 201 -6.83 -10.50 11.58
N LEU A 202 -8.01 -11.06 11.78
CA LEU A 202 -9.19 -10.28 12.17
C LEU A 202 -8.96 -9.50 13.47
N ASN A 203 -9.35 -8.22 13.46
CA ASN A 203 -9.20 -7.25 14.53
C ASN A 203 -7.73 -7.00 14.92
N ARG A 204 -6.81 -7.14 13.96
CA ARG A 204 -5.39 -6.82 14.12
C ARG A 204 -4.99 -5.60 13.29
N GLU A 205 -3.93 -4.98 13.76
CA GLU A 205 -3.23 -3.88 13.12
C GLU A 205 -1.80 -4.33 12.88
N GLN A 206 -1.35 -4.26 11.61
CA GLN A 206 -0.07 -4.82 11.20
C GLN A 206 0.74 -3.78 10.44
N GLU A 207 1.85 -3.31 11.01
CA GLU A 207 2.85 -2.54 10.26
C GLU A 207 3.69 -3.50 9.43
N VAL A 208 3.82 -3.25 8.11
CA VAL A 208 4.44 -4.19 7.17
C VAL A 208 5.58 -3.55 6.39
N ALA A 209 6.71 -4.27 6.36
CA ALA A 209 7.94 -3.90 5.67
C ALA A 209 8.67 -5.16 5.20
N SER A 210 9.51 -5.02 4.16
CA SER A 210 10.37 -6.10 3.65
C SER A 210 11.81 -5.94 4.10
N VAL A 211 12.34 -4.71 4.07
CA VAL A 211 13.74 -4.41 4.34
C VAL A 211 13.88 -3.15 5.21
N ASP A 212 15.05 -3.02 5.85
CA ASP A 212 15.45 -1.83 6.59
C ASP A 212 16.86 -1.44 6.13
N MET A 213 16.98 -0.40 5.30
CA MET A 213 18.22 -0.05 4.59
C MET A 213 18.61 1.39 4.86
N THR A 214 19.93 1.62 5.01
CA THR A 214 20.50 2.96 5.01
C THR A 214 20.49 3.57 3.61
N MET A 215 20.54 4.90 3.53
CA MET A 215 20.61 5.61 2.25
C MET A 215 21.82 5.19 1.41
N THR A 216 22.96 4.92 2.07
CA THR A 216 24.18 4.43 1.40
C THR A 216 23.98 3.02 0.82
N GLU A 217 23.32 2.12 1.55
CA GLU A 217 23.01 0.77 1.05
C GLU A 217 22.07 0.82 -0.16
N ILE A 218 21.09 1.70 -0.15
CA ILE A 218 20.15 1.92 -1.27
C ILE A 218 20.93 2.36 -2.53
N ALA A 219 21.83 3.36 -2.40
CA ALA A 219 22.67 3.82 -3.51
C ALA A 219 23.59 2.71 -4.03
N ALA A 220 24.12 1.86 -3.14
CA ALA A 220 24.93 0.71 -3.52
C ALA A 220 24.12 -0.34 -4.31
N VAL A 221 22.85 -0.57 -3.98
CA VAL A 221 21.97 -1.43 -4.76
C VAL A 221 21.75 -0.85 -6.16
N PHE A 222 21.44 0.43 -6.27
CA PHE A 222 21.33 1.08 -7.58
C PHE A 222 22.62 0.95 -8.40
N SER A 223 23.79 1.13 -7.77
CA SER A 223 25.09 0.95 -8.45
C SER A 223 25.24 -0.44 -9.06
N ARG A 224 24.87 -1.49 -8.32
CA ARG A 224 24.93 -2.87 -8.82
C ARG A 224 23.93 -3.14 -9.96
N VAL A 225 22.71 -2.61 -9.84
CA VAL A 225 21.67 -2.81 -10.85
C VAL A 225 22.00 -2.09 -12.15
N PHE A 226 22.48 -0.84 -12.07
CA PHE A 226 22.83 -0.04 -13.26
C PHE A 226 24.23 -0.33 -13.81
N GLY A 227 25.05 -1.15 -13.13
CA GLY A 227 26.41 -1.47 -13.55
C GLY A 227 27.37 -0.27 -13.57
N LYS A 228 27.06 0.79 -12.80
CA LYS A 228 27.85 2.02 -12.70
C LYS A 228 27.75 2.60 -11.29
N ASN A 229 28.68 3.49 -10.94
CA ASN A 229 28.63 4.17 -9.65
C ASN A 229 27.40 5.08 -9.55
N VAL A 230 26.58 4.88 -8.53
CA VAL A 230 25.50 5.78 -8.10
C VAL A 230 25.85 6.27 -6.71
N GLU A 231 26.23 7.54 -6.61
CA GLU A 231 26.62 8.15 -5.35
C GLU A 231 25.42 8.68 -4.60
N TYR A 232 25.35 8.38 -3.29
CA TYR A 232 24.36 9.01 -2.42
C TYR A 232 24.76 10.46 -2.16
N GLN A 233 23.85 11.39 -2.41
CA GLN A 233 24.05 12.81 -2.18
C GLN A 233 23.06 13.32 -1.15
N GLN A 234 23.51 13.58 0.07
CA GLN A 234 22.69 14.27 1.05
C GLN A 234 22.50 15.73 0.63
N ILE A 235 21.24 16.15 0.46
CA ILE A 235 20.88 17.55 0.16
C ILE A 235 20.25 18.21 1.39
N PRO A 236 20.38 19.55 1.55
CA PRO A 236 19.69 20.27 2.61
C PRO A 236 18.18 20.10 2.55
N PHE A 237 17.52 20.02 3.68
CA PHE A 237 16.05 19.92 3.75
C PHE A 237 15.35 21.12 3.07
N GLU A 238 15.94 22.29 3.14
CA GLU A 238 15.42 23.51 2.50
C GLU A 238 15.42 23.41 0.96
N ALA A 239 16.46 22.78 0.38
CA ALA A 239 16.53 22.52 -1.05
C ALA A 239 15.56 21.40 -1.47
N PHE A 240 15.38 20.39 -0.62
CA PHE A 240 14.40 19.32 -0.84
C PHE A 240 12.96 19.86 -0.82
N GLU A 241 12.65 20.75 0.12
CA GLU A 241 11.32 21.36 0.25
C GLU A 241 10.89 22.15 -0.99
N GLN A 242 11.84 22.87 -1.60
CA GLN A 242 11.57 23.60 -2.85
C GLN A 242 11.16 22.68 -4.01
N GLN A 243 11.58 21.42 -3.99
CA GLN A 243 11.29 20.44 -5.04
C GLN A 243 10.09 19.55 -4.71
N ALA A 244 10.00 19.07 -3.47
CA ALA A 244 9.05 18.06 -3.03
C ALA A 244 7.82 18.64 -2.30
N GLY A 245 7.90 19.89 -1.85
CA GLY A 245 6.86 20.57 -1.07
C GLY A 245 6.94 20.29 0.42
N GLU A 246 6.21 21.08 1.20
CA GLU A 246 6.25 21.10 2.66
C GLU A 246 5.82 19.76 3.27
N GLU A 247 4.70 19.19 2.84
CA GLU A 247 4.16 17.95 3.42
C GLU A 247 5.14 16.78 3.28
N VAL A 248 5.74 16.62 2.11
CA VAL A 248 6.74 15.56 1.87
C VAL A 248 7.98 15.82 2.71
N THR A 249 8.37 17.07 2.89
CA THR A 249 9.53 17.44 3.72
C THR A 249 9.30 17.15 5.21
N ILE A 250 8.09 17.42 5.73
CA ILE A 250 7.69 17.03 7.09
C ILE A 250 7.84 15.52 7.27
N MET A 251 7.37 14.72 6.32
CA MET A 251 7.51 13.26 6.34
C MET A 251 8.99 12.83 6.36
N TYR A 252 9.83 13.42 5.53
CA TYR A 252 11.26 13.08 5.50
C TYR A 252 11.99 13.51 6.78
N ARG A 253 11.64 14.65 7.38
CA ARG A 253 12.15 15.03 8.71
C ARG A 253 11.72 14.02 9.78
N TRP A 254 10.52 13.48 9.68
CA TRP A 254 10.06 12.42 10.56
C TRP A 254 10.84 11.11 10.34
N PHE A 255 11.14 10.73 9.08
CA PHE A 255 12.01 9.57 8.78
C PHE A 255 13.40 9.73 9.39
N GLU A 256 13.99 10.95 9.35
CA GLU A 256 15.31 11.22 9.92
C GLU A 256 15.33 11.07 11.44
N ASN A 257 14.29 11.55 12.13
CA ASN A 257 14.29 11.67 13.58
C ASN A 257 13.62 10.50 14.31
N VAL A 258 12.66 9.83 13.69
CA VAL A 258 11.82 8.80 14.32
C VAL A 258 11.85 7.49 13.50
N GLY A 259 11.39 7.54 12.25
CA GLY A 259 11.33 6.40 11.35
C GLY A 259 10.24 5.39 11.68
N TYR A 260 10.09 4.41 10.80
CA TYR A 260 9.18 3.27 10.97
C TYR A 260 9.74 2.25 11.98
N ALA A 261 8.87 1.34 12.46
CA ALA A 261 9.25 0.33 13.45
C ALA A 261 8.55 -1.02 13.26
N ALA A 262 8.33 -1.42 12.00
CA ALA A 262 7.82 -2.75 11.70
C ALA A 262 8.79 -3.84 12.22
N ASP A 263 8.23 -4.87 12.84
CA ASP A 263 9.01 -6.02 13.31
C ASP A 263 9.27 -7.00 12.15
N LEU A 264 10.40 -6.80 11.45
CA LEU A 264 10.80 -7.64 10.33
C LEU A 264 10.96 -9.12 10.70
N ALA A 265 11.34 -9.42 11.95
CA ALA A 265 11.48 -10.80 12.39
C ALA A 265 10.11 -11.48 12.56
N GLN A 266 9.10 -10.75 13.05
CA GLN A 266 7.73 -11.24 13.12
C GLN A 266 7.13 -11.39 11.72
N LEU A 267 7.32 -10.40 10.84
CA LEU A 267 6.79 -10.43 9.47
C LEU A 267 7.29 -11.63 8.67
N LYS A 268 8.56 -12.02 8.81
CA LYS A 268 9.12 -13.23 8.20
C LYS A 268 8.48 -14.54 8.70
N ARG A 269 7.88 -14.55 9.88
CA ARG A 269 7.12 -15.71 10.39
C ARG A 269 5.69 -15.72 9.89
N ASP A 270 5.11 -14.54 9.72
CA ASP A 270 3.68 -14.38 9.40
C ASP A 270 3.40 -14.48 7.89
N PHE A 271 4.37 -14.06 7.07
CA PHE A 271 4.21 -13.93 5.62
C PHE A 271 5.34 -14.66 4.85
N PRO A 272 5.12 -14.97 3.55
CA PRO A 272 6.19 -15.47 2.67
C PRO A 272 7.41 -14.54 2.65
N GLU A 273 8.57 -15.09 2.28
CA GLU A 273 9.80 -14.30 2.22
C GLU A 273 9.66 -13.17 1.20
N PRO A 274 9.85 -11.91 1.64
CA PRO A 274 9.62 -10.77 0.77
C PRO A 274 10.75 -10.57 -0.23
N THR A 275 10.44 -9.90 -1.32
CA THR A 275 11.40 -9.52 -2.36
C THR A 275 12.40 -8.50 -1.82
N ASP A 276 13.70 -8.74 -1.98
CA ASP A 276 14.72 -7.75 -1.66
C ASP A 276 14.74 -6.61 -2.71
N PHE A 277 15.33 -5.47 -2.35
CA PHE A 277 15.30 -4.29 -3.20
C PHE A 277 16.04 -4.47 -4.53
N GLU A 278 17.14 -5.24 -4.55
CA GLU A 278 17.88 -5.50 -5.78
C GLU A 278 17.07 -6.37 -6.76
N SER A 279 16.48 -7.44 -6.26
CA SER A 279 15.58 -8.32 -7.04
C SER A 279 14.36 -7.54 -7.56
N TYR A 280 13.77 -6.67 -6.76
CA TYR A 280 12.70 -5.79 -7.20
C TYR A 280 13.10 -4.91 -8.39
N LEU A 281 14.26 -4.23 -8.31
CA LEU A 281 14.72 -3.36 -9.38
C LEU A 281 15.03 -4.12 -10.67
N ARG A 282 15.66 -5.31 -10.56
CA ARG A 282 15.97 -6.15 -11.73
C ARG A 282 14.74 -6.67 -12.44
N ASN A 283 13.67 -6.99 -11.69
CA ASN A 283 12.41 -7.51 -12.25
C ASN A 283 11.49 -6.43 -12.84
N ARG A 284 11.79 -5.15 -12.65
CA ARG A 284 10.96 -4.02 -13.08
C ARG A 284 11.57 -3.15 -14.17
N ASP A 285 12.55 -3.67 -14.92
CA ASP A 285 13.23 -2.96 -16.01
C ASP A 285 13.78 -1.59 -15.58
N TRP A 286 14.43 -1.56 -14.42
CA TRP A 286 15.13 -0.37 -13.94
C TRP A 286 16.52 -0.21 -14.56
N ALA A 287 17.10 -1.28 -15.08
CA ALA A 287 18.42 -1.32 -15.70
C ALA A 287 18.38 -1.00 -17.20
#